data_ca3516c03469283109aa3e12ff077381
#
_entry.id   ca3516c03469283109aa3e12ff077381
#
_cell.length_a   1.000
_cell.length_b   1.000
_cell.length_c   1.000
_cell.angle_alpha   90.00
_cell.angle_beta   90.00
_cell.angle_gamma   90.00
#
_symmetry.space_group_name_H-M   'P 1'
#
loop_
_entity.id
_entity.type
_entity.pdbx_description
1 polymer ?
#
loop_
_entity_poly.entity_id
_entity_poly.type
_entity_poly.pdbx_seq_one_letter_code
_entity_poly.pdbx_strand_id
1 'polypeptide(L)'
;MTATVAPELVVRSRALRERLRAGGVPLAAASIGTVPILWNNVDIEELRHGTDAATILDEIARLGYDGCQLGLGFPEGQELRDALAARDLRLAEVYAALPMTTEGPSDGALEMALGRLRLLVAGDGDVLCVALDGSPDRSVRAGRANSDDTPALTPDGWRRLVDVIHDLARATTASGRRMAFHPHAGTFIETADETDRLVAATEPELVPLCLDVGHWLVGGGDPVATLRKYGERVTHVHLKDVDPTVLARLRSGELSDFGAAVRARLFTELGAGALNLEGCLAALAERDYRGWLMVEQDSGWGPPSEAAAIGRRVLAHALRTSDRGAVA
;
A
#
# COMPACT_ATOMS: atom_id res chain seq x y z
N MET A 1 7.51 -25.81 -15.16
CA MET A 1 6.18 -26.38 -14.85
C MET A 1 5.31 -25.22 -14.42
N THR A 2 4.44 -24.74 -15.28
CA THR A 2 3.51 -23.63 -14.99
C THR A 2 2.55 -24.11 -13.90
N ALA A 3 2.64 -23.52 -12.72
CA ALA A 3 1.70 -23.80 -11.64
C ALA A 3 0.30 -23.37 -12.09
N THR A 4 -0.50 -24.33 -12.48
CA THR A 4 -1.91 -24.09 -12.81
C THR A 4 -2.60 -23.67 -11.52
N VAL A 5 -2.93 -22.40 -11.40
CA VAL A 5 -3.80 -21.90 -10.33
C VAL A 5 -5.11 -22.67 -10.42
N ALA A 6 -5.53 -23.32 -9.33
CA ALA A 6 -6.75 -24.11 -9.35
C ALA A 6 -7.93 -23.23 -9.81
N PRO A 7 -8.82 -23.73 -10.69
CA PRO A 7 -9.94 -22.97 -11.26
C PRO A 7 -10.84 -22.31 -10.21
N GLU A 8 -10.88 -22.85 -9.00
CA GLU A 8 -11.63 -22.33 -7.84
C GLU A 8 -11.14 -20.96 -7.32
N LEU A 9 -9.90 -20.56 -7.66
CA LEU A 9 -9.34 -19.24 -7.28
C LEU A 9 -9.66 -18.14 -8.31
N VAL A 10 -10.00 -18.51 -9.53
CA VAL A 10 -10.35 -17.58 -10.62
C VAL A 10 -11.82 -17.13 -10.52
N VAL A 11 -12.66 -17.83 -9.77
CA VAL A 11 -14.10 -17.55 -9.70
C VAL A 11 -14.42 -16.62 -8.53
N ARG A 12 -13.96 -15.38 -8.59
CA ARG A 12 -14.71 -14.28 -7.97
C ARG A 12 -15.16 -13.33 -9.06
N SER A 13 -16.03 -13.82 -9.93
CA SER A 13 -16.75 -12.96 -10.87
C SER A 13 -17.50 -11.87 -10.09
N ARG A 14 -17.67 -10.72 -10.70
CA ARG A 14 -18.48 -9.60 -10.16
C ARG A 14 -19.82 -10.12 -9.56
N ALA A 15 -20.47 -11.06 -10.22
CA ALA A 15 -21.70 -11.69 -9.77
C ALA A 15 -21.58 -12.52 -8.49
N LEU A 16 -20.44 -13.16 -8.23
CA LEU A 16 -20.20 -13.85 -6.95
C LEU A 16 -19.98 -12.86 -5.82
N ARG A 17 -19.19 -11.79 -6.05
CA ARG A 17 -19.01 -10.72 -5.05
C ARG A 17 -20.32 -10.03 -4.71
N GLU A 18 -21.17 -9.74 -5.68
CA GLU A 18 -22.50 -9.19 -5.45
C GLU A 18 -23.38 -10.12 -4.59
N ARG A 19 -23.32 -11.44 -4.82
CA ARG A 19 -24.01 -12.42 -3.99
C ARG A 19 -23.45 -12.51 -2.58
N LEU A 20 -22.11 -12.46 -2.42
CA LEU A 20 -21.47 -12.45 -1.11
C LEU A 20 -21.79 -11.18 -0.31
N ARG A 21 -21.87 -10.03 -0.99
CA ARG A 21 -22.33 -8.76 -0.38
C ARG A 21 -23.76 -8.86 0.12
N ALA A 22 -24.64 -9.41 -0.71
CA ALA A 22 -26.05 -9.63 -0.34
C ALA A 22 -26.22 -10.64 0.81
N GLY A 23 -25.29 -11.58 0.96
CA GLY A 23 -25.24 -12.57 2.05
C GLY A 23 -24.60 -12.08 3.34
N GLY A 24 -24.16 -10.81 3.43
CA GLY A 24 -23.55 -10.24 4.63
C GLY A 24 -22.17 -10.81 4.96
N VAL A 25 -21.45 -11.37 3.97
CA VAL A 25 -20.09 -11.91 4.18
C VAL A 25 -19.13 -10.75 4.48
N PRO A 26 -18.37 -10.81 5.59
CA PRO A 26 -17.39 -9.80 5.95
C PRO A 26 -16.40 -9.51 4.81
N LEU A 27 -16.05 -8.24 4.62
CA LEU A 27 -15.11 -7.78 3.57
C LEU A 27 -15.49 -8.15 2.12
N ALA A 28 -16.69 -8.70 1.87
CA ALA A 28 -17.13 -9.00 0.50
C ALA A 28 -17.28 -7.74 -0.37
N ALA A 29 -17.41 -6.58 0.26
CA ALA A 29 -17.47 -5.28 -0.40
C ALA A 29 -16.07 -4.67 -0.69
N ALA A 30 -15.02 -5.16 -0.04
CA ALA A 30 -13.65 -4.73 -0.32
C ALA A 30 -13.20 -5.22 -1.71
N SER A 31 -12.39 -4.40 -2.38
CA SER A 31 -11.73 -4.77 -3.64
C SER A 31 -10.32 -5.30 -3.34
N ILE A 32 -9.86 -6.28 -4.10
CA ILE A 32 -8.53 -6.86 -3.92
C ILE A 32 -7.64 -6.41 -5.08
N GLY A 33 -6.59 -5.67 -4.75
CA GLY A 33 -5.61 -5.19 -5.72
C GLY A 33 -4.20 -5.71 -5.46
N THR A 34 -3.28 -5.35 -6.34
CA THR A 34 -1.85 -5.60 -6.15
C THR A 34 -1.00 -4.45 -6.68
N VAL A 35 0.24 -4.36 -6.18
CA VAL A 35 1.21 -3.36 -6.60
C VAL A 35 2.21 -4.01 -7.57
N PRO A 36 2.35 -3.50 -8.81
CA PRO A 36 3.21 -4.11 -9.84
C PRO A 36 4.73 -3.95 -9.59
N ILE A 37 5.15 -3.46 -8.43
CA ILE A 37 6.55 -3.33 -8.03
C ILE A 37 7.30 -4.68 -8.08
N LEU A 38 6.58 -5.79 -7.88
CA LEU A 38 7.13 -7.15 -8.01
C LEU A 38 7.72 -7.45 -9.39
N TRP A 39 7.10 -6.93 -10.46
CA TRP A 39 7.54 -7.18 -11.85
C TRP A 39 8.57 -6.17 -12.31
N ASN A 40 8.38 -4.91 -11.94
CA ASN A 40 9.27 -3.83 -12.31
C ASN A 40 9.50 -2.92 -11.11
N ASN A 41 10.50 -3.28 -10.31
CA ASN A 41 10.85 -2.51 -9.12
C ASN A 41 11.33 -1.10 -9.51
N VAL A 42 10.78 -0.09 -8.84
CA VAL A 42 11.13 1.32 -9.09
C VAL A 42 12.32 1.77 -8.25
N ASP A 43 12.57 1.11 -7.12
CA ASP A 43 13.55 1.50 -6.10
C ASP A 43 14.83 0.68 -6.19
N ILE A 44 14.75 -0.57 -6.64
CA ILE A 44 15.87 -1.51 -6.72
C ILE A 44 16.02 -1.97 -8.18
N GLU A 45 17.04 -1.45 -8.85
CA GLU A 45 17.27 -1.72 -10.27
C GLU A 45 17.47 -3.21 -10.57
N GLU A 46 18.15 -3.94 -9.68
CA GLU A 46 18.42 -5.37 -9.78
C GLU A 46 17.14 -6.24 -9.78
N LEU A 47 16.03 -5.70 -9.27
CA LEU A 47 14.71 -6.33 -9.24
C LEU A 47 13.77 -5.81 -10.35
N ARG A 48 14.29 -5.04 -11.30
CA ARG A 48 13.54 -4.58 -12.46
C ARG A 48 13.65 -5.60 -13.57
N HIS A 49 12.64 -6.46 -13.67
CA HIS A 49 12.64 -7.58 -14.65
C HIS A 49 12.38 -7.15 -16.09
N GLY A 50 11.97 -5.88 -16.32
CA GLY A 50 11.67 -5.37 -17.66
C GLY A 50 10.45 -6.03 -18.31
N THR A 51 9.51 -6.52 -17.48
CA THR A 51 8.27 -7.12 -17.94
C THR A 51 7.37 -6.05 -18.55
N ASP A 52 6.82 -6.30 -19.72
CA ASP A 52 5.92 -5.36 -20.38
C ASP A 52 4.56 -5.26 -19.67
N ALA A 53 3.89 -4.13 -19.82
CA ALA A 53 2.63 -3.84 -19.13
C ALA A 53 1.51 -4.84 -19.47
N ALA A 54 1.43 -5.31 -20.72
CA ALA A 54 0.39 -6.24 -21.14
C ALA A 54 0.56 -7.58 -20.42
N THR A 55 1.78 -8.10 -20.34
CA THR A 55 2.11 -9.33 -19.60
C THR A 55 1.77 -9.18 -18.12
N ILE A 56 2.14 -8.05 -17.47
CA ILE A 56 1.84 -7.80 -16.07
C ILE A 56 0.31 -7.80 -15.85
N LEU A 57 -0.43 -7.07 -16.66
CA LEU A 57 -1.88 -6.98 -16.53
C LEU A 57 -2.58 -8.32 -16.79
N ASP A 58 -2.09 -9.13 -17.74
CA ASP A 58 -2.60 -10.48 -17.99
C ASP A 58 -2.39 -11.40 -16.78
N GLU A 59 -1.24 -11.31 -16.12
CA GLU A 59 -0.94 -12.08 -14.92
C GLU A 59 -1.82 -11.65 -13.74
N ILE A 60 -1.98 -10.34 -13.51
CA ILE A 60 -2.84 -9.79 -12.46
C ILE A 60 -4.30 -10.25 -12.64
N ALA A 61 -4.82 -10.18 -13.86
CA ALA A 61 -6.16 -10.66 -14.18
C ALA A 61 -6.31 -12.17 -13.96
N ARG A 62 -5.34 -12.96 -14.45
CA ARG A 62 -5.31 -14.43 -14.28
C ARG A 62 -5.27 -14.85 -12.81
N LEU A 63 -4.64 -14.07 -11.95
CA LEU A 63 -4.59 -14.31 -10.50
C LEU A 63 -5.88 -13.89 -9.79
N GLY A 64 -6.83 -13.25 -10.48
CA GLY A 64 -8.13 -12.88 -9.93
C GLY A 64 -8.08 -11.67 -9.00
N TYR A 65 -7.19 -10.73 -9.26
CA TYR A 65 -7.25 -9.40 -8.66
C TYR A 65 -8.34 -8.55 -9.32
N ASP A 66 -8.82 -7.53 -8.63
CA ASP A 66 -9.84 -6.58 -9.11
C ASP A 66 -9.22 -5.37 -9.79
N GLY A 67 -7.92 -5.17 -9.57
CA GLY A 67 -7.17 -4.05 -10.10
C GLY A 67 -5.75 -3.99 -9.57
N CYS A 68 -5.07 -2.92 -9.90
CA CYS A 68 -3.68 -2.70 -9.48
C CYS A 68 -3.34 -1.22 -9.35
N GLN A 69 -2.18 -0.94 -8.73
CA GLN A 69 -1.53 0.35 -8.80
C GLN A 69 -1.03 0.62 -10.22
N LEU A 70 -0.86 1.89 -10.59
CA LEU A 70 -0.16 2.28 -11.82
C LEU A 70 1.30 1.82 -11.76
N GLY A 71 1.66 0.85 -12.61
CA GLY A 71 2.99 0.25 -12.67
C GLY A 71 3.99 1.04 -13.55
N LEU A 72 5.28 0.79 -13.33
CA LEU A 72 6.34 1.31 -14.19
C LEU A 72 6.18 0.75 -15.61
N GLY A 73 6.16 1.64 -16.61
CA GLY A 73 6.03 1.27 -18.02
C GLY A 73 4.59 0.98 -18.46
N PHE A 74 3.60 1.20 -17.61
CA PHE A 74 2.19 1.11 -18.01
C PHE A 74 1.84 2.28 -18.96
N PRO A 75 0.91 2.08 -19.90
CA PRO A 75 0.36 3.17 -20.70
C PRO A 75 -0.39 4.16 -19.80
N GLU A 76 -0.76 5.32 -20.35
CA GLU A 76 -1.46 6.37 -19.63
C GLU A 76 -2.81 6.68 -20.26
N GLY A 77 -3.67 7.39 -19.53
CA GLY A 77 -4.92 7.93 -20.04
C GLY A 77 -5.84 6.87 -20.65
N GLN A 78 -6.30 7.10 -21.88
CA GLN A 78 -7.25 6.20 -22.55
C GLN A 78 -6.65 4.81 -22.82
N GLU A 79 -5.38 4.72 -23.19
CA GLU A 79 -4.72 3.44 -23.46
C GLU A 79 -4.66 2.56 -22.19
N LEU A 80 -4.42 3.16 -21.03
CA LEU A 80 -4.48 2.45 -19.76
C LEU A 80 -5.90 1.96 -19.45
N ARG A 81 -6.90 2.82 -19.62
CA ARG A 81 -8.31 2.44 -19.38
C ARG A 81 -8.71 1.26 -20.25
N ASP A 82 -8.37 1.31 -21.54
CA ASP A 82 -8.69 0.23 -22.49
C ASP A 82 -7.96 -1.07 -22.13
N ALA A 83 -6.68 -0.99 -21.76
CA ALA A 83 -5.88 -2.15 -21.34
C ALA A 83 -6.44 -2.82 -20.07
N LEU A 84 -6.88 -2.02 -19.08
CA LEU A 84 -7.52 -2.50 -17.86
C LEU A 84 -8.90 -3.09 -18.13
N ALA A 85 -9.73 -2.37 -18.90
CA ALA A 85 -11.11 -2.79 -19.23
C ALA A 85 -11.12 -4.11 -20.01
N ALA A 86 -10.19 -4.31 -20.93
CA ALA A 86 -10.04 -5.57 -21.69
C ALA A 86 -9.80 -6.79 -20.78
N ARG A 87 -9.41 -6.59 -19.53
CA ARG A 87 -9.08 -7.61 -18.53
C ARG A 87 -10.00 -7.62 -17.30
N ASP A 88 -11.08 -6.84 -17.31
CA ASP A 88 -11.97 -6.60 -16.16
C ASP A 88 -11.21 -6.11 -14.91
N LEU A 89 -10.15 -5.33 -15.12
CA LEU A 89 -9.35 -4.70 -14.07
C LEU A 89 -9.70 -3.22 -13.91
N ARG A 90 -9.39 -2.67 -12.73
CA ARG A 90 -9.49 -1.24 -12.43
C ARG A 90 -8.15 -0.68 -11.99
N LEU A 91 -7.93 0.61 -12.21
CA LEU A 91 -6.84 1.33 -11.58
C LEU A 91 -7.21 1.60 -10.12
N ALA A 92 -6.62 0.84 -9.19
CA ALA A 92 -6.88 0.98 -7.77
C ALA A 92 -6.30 2.28 -7.22
N GLU A 93 -5.06 2.56 -7.60
CA GLU A 93 -4.33 3.70 -7.09
C GLU A 93 -3.22 4.19 -8.02
N VAL A 94 -2.83 5.44 -7.77
CA VAL A 94 -1.56 6.01 -8.24
C VAL A 94 -0.77 6.48 -7.04
N TYR A 95 0.47 6.03 -6.90
CA TYR A 95 1.36 6.42 -5.82
C TYR A 95 2.02 7.77 -6.10
N ALA A 96 2.08 8.63 -5.09
CA ALA A 96 2.71 9.94 -5.14
C ALA A 96 3.63 10.13 -3.93
N ALA A 97 4.94 10.17 -4.15
CA ALA A 97 5.92 10.50 -3.14
C ALA A 97 6.15 12.01 -3.10
N LEU A 98 6.14 12.60 -1.90
CA LEU A 98 6.45 14.02 -1.66
C LEU A 98 7.91 14.15 -1.26
N PRO A 99 8.78 14.75 -2.09
CA PRO A 99 10.17 15.02 -1.72
C PRO A 99 10.25 15.92 -0.48
N MET A 100 11.08 15.53 0.48
CA MET A 100 11.12 16.12 1.81
C MET A 100 12.53 16.52 2.24
N THR A 101 12.56 17.57 3.05
CA THR A 101 13.68 17.94 3.93
C THR A 101 13.16 18.13 5.36
N THR A 102 14.04 18.38 6.33
CA THR A 102 13.63 18.75 7.71
C THR A 102 12.78 20.02 7.75
N GLU A 103 12.92 20.89 6.74
CA GLU A 103 12.14 22.12 6.61
C GLU A 103 10.79 21.93 5.90
N GLY A 104 10.37 20.66 5.68
CA GLY A 104 9.10 20.30 5.04
C GLY A 104 9.26 19.87 3.57
N PRO A 105 8.16 19.88 2.81
CA PRO A 105 8.17 19.53 1.40
C PRO A 105 9.14 20.41 0.60
N SER A 106 9.91 19.78 -0.28
CA SER A 106 10.82 20.47 -1.19
C SER A 106 10.04 21.32 -2.20
N ASP A 107 10.73 22.28 -2.81
CA ASP A 107 10.12 23.10 -3.87
C ASP A 107 9.64 22.21 -5.02
N GLY A 108 8.41 22.43 -5.47
CA GLY A 108 7.78 21.64 -6.53
C GLY A 108 7.14 20.33 -6.08
N ALA A 109 7.22 19.93 -4.80
CA ALA A 109 6.63 18.68 -4.29
C ALA A 109 5.12 18.59 -4.58
N LEU A 110 4.38 19.68 -4.33
CA LEU A 110 2.95 19.74 -4.64
C LEU A 110 2.68 19.53 -6.13
N GLU A 111 3.43 20.21 -7.01
CA GLU A 111 3.23 20.09 -8.46
C GLU A 111 3.56 18.68 -8.97
N MET A 112 4.58 18.03 -8.42
CA MET A 112 4.87 16.61 -8.71
C MET A 112 3.69 15.72 -8.33
N ALA A 113 3.13 15.89 -7.12
CA ALA A 113 1.98 15.13 -6.66
C ALA A 113 0.70 15.43 -7.46
N LEU A 114 0.48 16.69 -7.86
CA LEU A 114 -0.60 17.05 -8.78
C LEU A 114 -0.40 16.41 -10.17
N GLY A 115 0.83 16.21 -10.61
CA GLY A 115 1.15 15.39 -11.78
C GLY A 115 0.65 13.95 -11.65
N ARG A 116 0.86 13.34 -10.50
CA ARG A 116 0.36 11.98 -10.19
C ARG A 116 -1.17 11.94 -10.12
N LEU A 117 -1.79 12.98 -9.57
CA LEU A 117 -3.25 13.13 -9.57
C LEU A 117 -3.81 13.20 -11.02
N ARG A 118 -3.14 13.91 -11.92
CA ARG A 118 -3.55 13.95 -13.33
C ARG A 118 -3.51 12.55 -13.97
N LEU A 119 -2.50 11.73 -13.66
CA LEU A 119 -2.45 10.33 -14.13
C LEU A 119 -3.60 9.49 -13.55
N LEU A 120 -3.91 9.65 -12.26
CA LEU A 120 -5.04 8.98 -11.61
C LEU A 120 -6.36 9.32 -12.31
N VAL A 121 -6.60 10.60 -12.55
CA VAL A 121 -7.84 11.07 -13.22
C VAL A 121 -7.88 10.57 -14.66
N ALA A 122 -6.79 10.68 -15.40
CA ALA A 122 -6.70 10.23 -16.78
C ALA A 122 -6.91 8.70 -16.92
N GLY A 123 -6.44 7.92 -15.95
CA GLY A 123 -6.60 6.47 -15.90
C GLY A 123 -7.92 6.00 -15.29
N ASP A 124 -8.80 6.91 -14.85
CA ASP A 124 -10.05 6.63 -14.13
C ASP A 124 -9.84 5.82 -12.83
N GLY A 125 -8.74 6.13 -12.13
CA GLY A 125 -8.36 5.42 -10.90
C GLY A 125 -9.12 5.90 -9.66
N ASP A 126 -9.06 5.12 -8.58
CA ASP A 126 -9.85 5.34 -7.36
C ASP A 126 -9.12 6.21 -6.32
N VAL A 127 -7.83 5.94 -6.04
CA VAL A 127 -7.10 6.51 -4.89
C VAL A 127 -5.77 7.13 -5.31
N LEU A 128 -5.50 8.34 -4.86
CA LEU A 128 -4.14 8.91 -4.82
C LEU A 128 -3.50 8.49 -3.50
N CYS A 129 -2.60 7.50 -3.54
CA CYS A 129 -1.85 7.04 -2.37
C CYS A 129 -0.64 7.96 -2.20
N VAL A 130 -0.61 8.75 -1.12
CA VAL A 130 0.40 9.79 -0.89
C VAL A 130 1.31 9.39 0.25
N ALA A 131 2.60 9.30 0.01
CA ALA A 131 3.62 9.12 1.04
C ALA A 131 4.64 10.25 1.00
N LEU A 132 5.46 10.34 2.03
CA LEU A 132 6.69 11.13 1.95
C LEU A 132 7.76 10.31 1.24
N ASP A 133 8.61 10.98 0.47
CA ASP A 133 9.79 10.34 -0.10
C ASP A 133 10.82 10.04 0.99
N GLY A 134 11.57 8.96 0.81
CA GLY A 134 12.66 8.58 1.70
C GLY A 134 13.77 9.64 1.70
N SER A 135 14.29 9.96 2.87
CA SER A 135 15.49 10.80 2.97
C SER A 135 16.66 9.96 3.48
N PRO A 136 17.93 10.26 3.06
CA PRO A 136 19.08 9.52 3.56
C PRO A 136 19.15 9.49 5.10
N ASP A 137 18.88 10.62 5.74
CA ASP A 137 18.93 10.76 7.19
C ASP A 137 17.86 9.93 7.92
N ARG A 138 16.68 9.79 7.34
CA ARG A 138 15.61 8.96 7.89
C ARG A 138 15.81 7.48 7.54
N SER A 139 16.31 7.19 6.33
CA SER A 139 16.56 5.82 5.88
C SER A 139 17.53 5.08 6.81
N VAL A 140 18.58 5.74 7.30
CA VAL A 140 19.52 5.14 8.27
C VAL A 140 18.94 4.97 9.68
N ARG A 141 17.76 5.51 9.94
CA ARG A 141 17.01 5.39 11.20
C ARG A 141 15.75 4.52 11.08
N ALA A 142 15.44 4.00 9.91
CA ALA A 142 14.27 3.15 9.68
C ALA A 142 14.22 1.99 10.69
N GLY A 143 13.03 1.73 11.24
CA GLY A 143 12.83 0.75 12.32
C GLY A 143 13.35 1.17 13.69
N ARG A 144 13.99 2.35 13.79
CA ARG A 144 14.57 2.95 15.02
C ARG A 144 14.23 4.43 15.13
N ALA A 145 13.23 4.90 14.42
CA ALA A 145 12.90 6.32 14.30
C ALA A 145 12.43 6.99 15.62
N ASN A 146 12.15 6.20 16.65
CA ASN A 146 11.85 6.68 18.00
C ASN A 146 13.10 7.08 18.83
N SER A 147 14.31 6.98 18.28
CA SER A 147 15.53 7.39 18.98
C SER A 147 15.68 8.92 18.98
N ASP A 148 16.21 9.47 20.08
CA ASP A 148 16.34 10.93 20.30
C ASP A 148 17.21 11.64 19.24
N ASP A 149 18.09 10.90 18.56
CA ASP A 149 18.98 11.41 17.52
C ASP A 149 18.40 11.29 16.10
N THR A 150 17.11 10.91 15.98
CA THR A 150 16.43 10.81 14.69
C THR A 150 16.06 12.20 14.16
N PRO A 151 16.47 12.57 12.94
CA PRO A 151 16.04 13.82 12.33
C PRO A 151 14.53 13.91 12.24
N ALA A 152 13.98 15.03 12.68
CA ALA A 152 12.55 15.33 12.68
C ALA A 152 12.27 16.61 11.88
N LEU A 153 11.02 16.78 11.45
CA LEU A 153 10.58 18.03 10.84
C LEU A 153 10.62 19.17 11.87
N THR A 154 11.17 20.33 11.44
CA THR A 154 11.03 21.56 12.22
C THR A 154 9.55 21.93 12.40
N PRO A 155 9.19 22.79 13.38
CA PRO A 155 7.81 23.28 13.51
C PRO A 155 7.28 23.92 12.23
N ASP A 156 8.12 24.64 11.50
CA ASP A 156 7.78 25.24 10.21
C ASP A 156 7.64 24.18 9.10
N GLY A 157 8.52 23.18 9.10
CA GLY A 157 8.42 22.03 8.20
C GLY A 157 7.13 21.25 8.36
N TRP A 158 6.66 21.07 9.61
CA TRP A 158 5.36 20.47 9.89
C TRP A 158 4.20 21.29 9.34
N ARG A 159 4.20 22.62 9.53
CA ARG A 159 3.14 23.49 9.00
C ARG A 159 3.08 23.40 7.48
N ARG A 160 4.24 23.53 6.80
CA ARG A 160 4.34 23.42 5.35
C ARG A 160 3.86 22.05 4.82
N LEU A 161 4.19 20.96 5.52
CA LEU A 161 3.71 19.63 5.17
C LEU A 161 2.19 19.54 5.25
N VAL A 162 1.59 20.00 6.34
CA VAL A 162 0.13 19.98 6.54
C VAL A 162 -0.57 20.81 5.46
N ASP A 163 -0.02 21.99 5.12
CA ASP A 163 -0.58 22.86 4.08
C ASP A 163 -0.55 22.14 2.71
N VAL A 164 0.59 21.54 2.32
CA VAL A 164 0.74 20.81 1.06
C VAL A 164 -0.20 19.60 1.00
N ILE A 165 -0.32 18.84 2.09
CA ILE A 165 -1.24 17.69 2.16
C ILE A 165 -2.70 18.16 1.99
N HIS A 166 -3.10 19.25 2.65
CA HIS A 166 -4.45 19.80 2.52
C HIS A 166 -4.73 20.30 1.10
N ASP A 167 -3.79 21.01 0.48
CA ASP A 167 -3.96 21.50 -0.89
C ASP A 167 -4.10 20.35 -1.89
N LEU A 168 -3.26 19.31 -1.75
CA LEU A 168 -3.35 18.11 -2.56
C LEU A 168 -4.68 17.35 -2.33
N ALA A 169 -5.11 17.23 -1.09
CA ALA A 169 -6.36 16.55 -0.73
C ALA A 169 -7.59 17.30 -1.29
N ARG A 170 -7.61 18.63 -1.20
CA ARG A 170 -8.66 19.46 -1.82
C ARG A 170 -8.69 19.30 -3.34
N ALA A 171 -7.53 19.33 -4.01
CA ALA A 171 -7.43 19.11 -5.44
C ALA A 171 -7.91 17.72 -5.84
N THR A 172 -7.56 16.70 -5.05
CA THR A 172 -7.99 15.31 -5.29
C THR A 172 -9.50 15.17 -5.15
N THR A 173 -10.09 15.73 -4.08
CA THR A 173 -11.55 15.74 -3.87
C THR A 173 -12.28 16.51 -4.97
N ALA A 174 -11.75 17.66 -5.38
CA ALA A 174 -12.32 18.45 -6.50
C ALA A 174 -12.32 17.70 -7.83
N SER A 175 -11.40 16.75 -8.03
CA SER A 175 -11.35 15.87 -9.20
C SER A 175 -12.31 14.65 -9.10
N GLY A 176 -13.06 14.52 -8.03
CA GLY A 176 -13.93 13.38 -7.75
C GLY A 176 -13.18 12.12 -7.34
N ARG A 177 -11.91 12.24 -6.92
CA ARG A 177 -11.08 11.12 -6.45
C ARG A 177 -10.85 11.22 -4.95
N ARG A 178 -10.29 10.16 -4.36
CA ARG A 178 -9.94 10.11 -2.93
C ARG A 178 -8.41 10.12 -2.79
N MET A 179 -7.94 10.82 -1.78
CA MET A 179 -6.56 10.70 -1.33
C MET A 179 -6.50 9.75 -0.13
N ALA A 180 -5.37 9.07 0.06
CA ALA A 180 -5.05 8.41 1.30
C ALA A 180 -3.58 8.62 1.62
N PHE A 181 -3.28 9.13 2.84
CA PHE A 181 -1.90 9.35 3.28
C PHE A 181 -1.32 8.06 3.83
N HIS A 182 -0.15 7.70 3.36
CA HIS A 182 0.57 6.47 3.67
C HIS A 182 1.80 6.75 4.54
N PRO A 183 1.76 6.50 5.87
CA PRO A 183 2.95 6.49 6.71
C PRO A 183 3.94 5.43 6.22
N HIS A 184 5.21 5.82 6.00
CA HIS A 184 6.18 4.97 5.31
C HIS A 184 7.52 4.92 6.05
N ALA A 185 8.09 3.73 6.20
CA ALA A 185 9.39 3.52 6.83
C ALA A 185 10.52 4.27 6.10
N GLY A 186 11.47 4.84 6.86
CA GLY A 186 12.57 5.63 6.31
C GLY A 186 12.17 7.06 5.90
N THR A 187 10.98 7.53 6.30
CA THR A 187 10.48 8.90 6.03
C THR A 187 10.26 9.69 7.31
N PHE A 188 9.86 10.96 7.20
CA PHE A 188 9.54 11.81 8.37
C PHE A 188 8.20 11.48 9.03
N ILE A 189 7.41 10.55 8.47
CA ILE A 189 6.22 9.98 9.10
C ILE A 189 6.29 8.46 8.98
N GLU A 190 6.99 7.84 9.93
CA GLU A 190 7.19 6.40 10.03
C GLU A 190 6.49 5.82 11.27
N THR A 191 6.57 6.54 12.40
CA THR A 191 6.16 6.03 13.71
C THR A 191 4.70 6.34 14.02
N ALA A 192 4.16 5.64 15.04
CA ALA A 192 2.81 5.91 15.54
C ALA A 192 2.66 7.36 16.05
N ASP A 193 3.66 7.89 16.76
CA ASP A 193 3.61 9.25 17.30
C ASP A 193 3.63 10.31 16.18
N GLU A 194 4.45 10.12 15.15
CA GLU A 194 4.48 10.99 13.97
C GLU A 194 3.15 10.94 13.22
N THR A 195 2.57 9.76 13.08
CA THR A 195 1.25 9.57 12.45
C THR A 195 0.14 10.20 13.29
N ASP A 196 0.15 10.03 14.61
CA ASP A 196 -0.81 10.69 15.51
C ASP A 196 -0.75 12.21 15.39
N ARG A 197 0.46 12.76 15.29
CA ARG A 197 0.64 14.19 15.08
C ARG A 197 0.04 14.66 13.75
N LEU A 198 0.24 13.89 12.65
CA LEU A 198 -0.39 14.21 11.36
C LEU A 198 -1.91 14.12 11.44
N VAL A 199 -2.42 13.05 12.04
CA VAL A 199 -3.86 12.82 12.22
C VAL A 199 -4.52 13.95 13.02
N ALA A 200 -3.85 14.43 14.08
CA ALA A 200 -4.33 15.54 14.88
C ALA A 200 -4.28 16.90 14.16
N ALA A 201 -3.38 17.05 13.19
CA ALA A 201 -3.19 18.28 12.43
C ALA A 201 -4.01 18.36 11.13
N THR A 202 -4.72 17.28 10.74
CA THR A 202 -5.42 17.19 9.46
C THR A 202 -6.89 16.81 9.61
N GLU A 203 -7.73 17.32 8.70
CA GLU A 203 -9.17 17.04 8.69
C GLU A 203 -9.45 15.57 8.33
N PRO A 204 -10.25 14.81 9.14
CA PRO A 204 -10.47 13.39 8.95
C PRO A 204 -11.04 13.01 7.57
N GLU A 205 -12.01 13.78 7.10
CA GLU A 205 -12.70 13.53 5.83
C GLU A 205 -11.83 13.89 4.62
N LEU A 206 -10.92 14.83 4.82
CA LEU A 206 -10.05 15.36 3.76
C LEU A 206 -8.77 14.54 3.59
N VAL A 207 -8.19 14.07 4.71
CA VAL A 207 -6.91 13.35 4.75
C VAL A 207 -7.07 11.97 5.40
N PRO A 208 -7.77 11.03 4.77
CA PRO A 208 -7.81 9.65 5.24
C PRO A 208 -6.42 8.98 5.15
N LEU A 209 -6.30 7.81 5.79
CA LEU A 209 -5.06 7.05 5.84
C LEU A 209 -5.09 5.85 4.88
N CYS A 210 -3.96 5.61 4.25
CA CYS A 210 -3.56 4.31 3.73
C CYS A 210 -2.70 3.63 4.81
N LEU A 211 -3.17 2.56 5.41
CA LEU A 211 -2.35 1.79 6.33
C LEU A 211 -1.64 0.67 5.57
N ASP A 212 -0.33 0.84 5.33
CA ASP A 212 0.53 -0.27 4.96
C ASP A 212 0.96 -1.00 6.23
N VAL A 213 0.49 -2.23 6.40
CA VAL A 213 0.73 -2.98 7.63
C VAL A 213 2.18 -3.43 7.79
N GLY A 214 2.92 -3.57 6.69
CA GLY A 214 4.35 -3.91 6.70
C GLY A 214 5.21 -2.71 7.12
N HIS A 215 5.01 -1.55 6.51
CA HIS A 215 5.71 -0.32 6.94
C HIS A 215 5.36 0.04 8.38
N TRP A 216 4.12 -0.21 8.81
CA TRP A 216 3.71 0.00 10.19
C TRP A 216 4.44 -0.92 11.18
N LEU A 217 4.63 -2.20 10.81
CA LEU A 217 5.47 -3.12 11.59
C LEU A 217 6.93 -2.64 11.65
N VAL A 218 7.49 -2.13 10.56
CA VAL A 218 8.85 -1.58 10.55
C VAL A 218 8.95 -0.40 11.52
N GLY A 219 8.01 0.54 11.51
CA GLY A 219 7.92 1.68 12.42
C GLY A 219 7.62 1.33 13.89
N GLY A 220 7.43 0.04 14.20
CA GLY A 220 7.23 -0.46 15.57
C GLY A 220 5.78 -0.47 16.05
N GLY A 221 4.82 -0.21 15.15
CA GLY A 221 3.40 -0.23 15.48
C GLY A 221 2.77 -1.62 15.42
N ASP A 222 1.62 -1.78 16.06
CA ASP A 222 0.73 -2.93 15.94
C ASP A 222 -0.36 -2.62 14.90
N PRO A 223 -0.37 -3.30 13.74
CA PRO A 223 -1.35 -3.02 12.70
C PRO A 223 -2.80 -3.27 13.15
N VAL A 224 -3.05 -4.30 13.96
CA VAL A 224 -4.40 -4.66 14.42
C VAL A 224 -4.95 -3.58 15.35
N ALA A 225 -4.16 -3.18 16.35
CA ALA A 225 -4.52 -2.10 17.26
C ALA A 225 -4.73 -0.78 16.51
N THR A 226 -3.92 -0.51 15.51
CA THR A 226 -3.95 0.70 14.69
C THR A 226 -5.18 0.77 13.79
N LEU A 227 -5.56 -0.34 13.15
CA LEU A 227 -6.80 -0.42 12.37
C LEU A 227 -8.04 -0.12 13.21
N ARG A 228 -8.06 -0.57 14.48
CA ARG A 228 -9.12 -0.25 15.42
C ARG A 228 -9.05 1.20 15.90
N LYS A 229 -7.84 1.71 16.21
CA LYS A 229 -7.60 3.08 16.70
C LYS A 229 -8.07 4.13 15.70
N TYR A 230 -7.63 4.02 14.45
CA TYR A 230 -7.96 5.02 13.43
C TYR A 230 -9.32 4.76 12.76
N GLY A 231 -9.85 3.54 12.84
CA GLY A 231 -11.19 3.20 12.39
C GLY A 231 -11.48 3.68 10.95
N GLU A 232 -12.56 4.47 10.81
CA GLU A 232 -13.04 4.97 9.51
C GLU A 232 -12.03 5.88 8.79
N ARG A 233 -11.02 6.40 9.50
CA ARG A 233 -9.96 7.19 8.87
C ARG A 233 -9.05 6.36 7.96
N VAL A 234 -8.96 5.04 8.17
CA VAL A 234 -8.24 4.14 7.26
C VAL A 234 -9.16 3.73 6.12
N THR A 235 -8.99 4.31 4.94
CA THR A 235 -9.81 4.05 3.75
C THR A 235 -9.12 3.22 2.69
N HIS A 236 -7.81 2.98 2.86
CA HIS A 236 -6.98 2.20 1.96
C HIS A 236 -6.01 1.34 2.77
N VAL A 237 -5.69 0.12 2.33
CA VAL A 237 -4.82 -0.79 3.08
C VAL A 237 -3.87 -1.50 2.13
N HIS A 238 -2.57 -1.43 2.44
CA HIS A 238 -1.56 -2.28 1.84
C HIS A 238 -1.25 -3.46 2.77
N LEU A 239 -1.40 -4.66 2.23
CA LEU A 239 -1.10 -5.92 2.91
C LEU A 239 0.29 -6.38 2.51
N LYS A 240 1.26 -6.05 3.33
CA LYS A 240 2.69 -6.31 3.15
C LYS A 240 3.22 -7.05 4.37
N ASP A 241 3.94 -8.13 4.19
CA ASP A 241 4.49 -8.92 5.30
C ASP A 241 5.99 -8.69 5.48
N VAL A 242 6.48 -8.89 6.68
CA VAL A 242 7.83 -8.51 7.10
C VAL A 242 8.54 -9.71 7.72
N ASP A 243 9.75 -10.03 7.23
CA ASP A 243 10.61 -11.02 7.85
C ASP A 243 11.11 -10.53 9.22
N PRO A 244 10.74 -11.22 10.32
CA PRO A 244 11.08 -10.77 11.66
C PRO A 244 12.59 -10.79 11.95
N THR A 245 13.36 -11.66 11.26
CA THR A 245 14.79 -11.77 11.43
C THR A 245 15.50 -10.58 10.78
N VAL A 246 15.08 -10.21 9.55
CA VAL A 246 15.63 -9.05 8.86
C VAL A 246 15.23 -7.75 9.58
N LEU A 247 13.99 -7.67 10.07
CA LEU A 247 13.54 -6.54 10.89
C LEU A 247 14.37 -6.38 12.16
N ALA A 248 14.69 -7.47 12.85
CA ALA A 248 15.55 -7.42 14.03
C ALA A 248 16.95 -6.91 13.70
N ARG A 249 17.53 -7.32 12.57
CA ARG A 249 18.84 -6.84 12.07
C ARG A 249 18.82 -5.35 11.72
N LEU A 250 17.71 -4.86 11.12
CA LEU A 250 17.54 -3.43 10.87
C LEU A 250 17.46 -2.66 12.19
N ARG A 251 16.65 -3.11 13.13
CA ARG A 251 16.46 -2.47 14.45
C ARG A 251 17.74 -2.48 15.30
N SER A 252 18.58 -3.50 15.19
CA SER A 252 19.87 -3.55 15.89
C SER A 252 20.94 -2.65 15.26
N GLY A 253 20.72 -2.17 14.03
CA GLY A 253 21.72 -1.41 13.27
C GLY A 253 22.75 -2.28 12.55
N GLU A 254 22.56 -3.59 12.50
CA GLU A 254 23.39 -4.49 11.68
C GLU A 254 23.21 -4.17 10.19
N LEU A 255 22.00 -3.87 9.76
CA LEU A 255 21.72 -3.31 8.44
C LEU A 255 21.75 -1.78 8.53
N SER A 256 22.51 -1.16 7.62
CA SER A 256 22.85 0.26 7.68
C SER A 256 21.67 1.19 7.54
N ASP A 257 20.71 0.81 6.70
CA ASP A 257 19.60 1.65 6.28
C ASP A 257 18.43 0.82 5.75
N PHE A 258 17.33 1.51 5.41
CA PHE A 258 16.11 0.89 4.89
C PHE A 258 16.38 0.13 3.57
N GLY A 259 17.14 0.72 2.64
CA GLY A 259 17.46 0.09 1.36
C GLY A 259 18.25 -1.21 1.54
N ALA A 260 19.22 -1.24 2.48
CA ALA A 260 19.94 -2.45 2.83
C ALA A 260 18.99 -3.54 3.39
N ALA A 261 18.01 -3.15 4.20
CA ALA A 261 17.02 -4.09 4.72
C ALA A 261 16.12 -4.66 3.63
N VAL A 262 15.63 -3.82 2.69
CA VAL A 262 14.84 -4.29 1.55
C VAL A 262 15.64 -5.26 0.69
N ARG A 263 16.92 -4.98 0.40
CA ARG A 263 17.82 -5.92 -0.30
C ARG A 263 18.07 -7.21 0.48
N ALA A 264 18.04 -7.15 1.82
CA ALA A 264 18.13 -8.32 2.68
C ALA A 264 16.81 -9.09 2.81
N ARG A 265 15.80 -8.77 2.00
CA ARG A 265 14.46 -9.39 1.95
C ARG A 265 13.60 -9.06 3.19
N LEU A 266 13.62 -7.80 3.61
CA LEU A 266 12.77 -7.31 4.71
C LEU A 266 11.29 -7.61 4.45
N PHE A 267 10.84 -7.37 3.21
CA PHE A 267 9.46 -7.70 2.80
C PHE A 267 9.43 -9.08 2.16
N THR A 268 8.62 -9.95 2.73
CA THR A 268 8.48 -11.35 2.34
C THR A 268 7.09 -11.63 1.77
N GLU A 269 6.86 -12.85 1.31
CA GLU A 269 5.56 -13.28 0.83
C GLU A 269 4.52 -13.17 1.95
N LEU A 270 3.34 -12.69 1.62
CA LEU A 270 2.23 -12.55 2.56
C LEU A 270 1.95 -13.89 3.25
N GLY A 271 1.94 -13.88 4.59
CA GLY A 271 1.75 -15.06 5.43
C GLY A 271 3.04 -15.81 5.79
N ALA A 272 4.21 -15.36 5.31
CA ALA A 272 5.52 -15.94 5.65
C ALA A 272 6.28 -15.13 6.72
N GLY A 273 5.77 -13.94 7.09
CA GLY A 273 6.42 -13.02 8.01
C GLY A 273 5.75 -12.91 9.38
N ALA A 274 5.88 -11.71 9.96
CA ALA A 274 5.39 -11.40 11.31
C ALA A 274 3.96 -10.83 11.35
N LEU A 275 3.33 -10.62 10.19
CA LEU A 275 2.02 -9.98 10.12
C LEU A 275 0.92 -10.89 10.71
N ASN A 276 0.15 -10.37 11.65
CA ASN A 276 -1.13 -10.97 12.06
C ASN A 276 -2.22 -10.61 11.03
N LEU A 277 -2.18 -11.26 9.86
CA LEU A 277 -3.11 -10.99 8.76
C LEU A 277 -4.58 -11.23 9.17
N GLU A 278 -4.85 -12.32 9.88
CA GLU A 278 -6.22 -12.65 10.33
C GLU A 278 -6.76 -11.58 11.29
N GLY A 279 -5.93 -11.12 12.23
CA GLY A 279 -6.29 -10.02 13.13
C GLY A 279 -6.57 -8.69 12.39
N CYS A 280 -5.77 -8.37 11.37
CA CYS A 280 -6.00 -7.20 10.53
C CYS A 280 -7.33 -7.31 9.76
N LEU A 281 -7.62 -8.46 9.14
CA LEU A 281 -8.87 -8.68 8.43
C LEU A 281 -10.08 -8.64 9.37
N ALA A 282 -9.96 -9.19 10.59
CA ALA A 282 -11.00 -9.12 11.61
C ALA A 282 -11.28 -7.65 12.00
N ALA A 283 -10.25 -6.85 12.27
CA ALA A 283 -10.40 -5.43 12.62
C ALA A 283 -11.05 -4.61 11.48
N LEU A 284 -10.77 -4.95 10.23
CA LEU A 284 -11.42 -4.34 9.08
C LEU A 284 -12.88 -4.78 8.92
N ALA A 285 -13.16 -6.06 9.20
CA ALA A 285 -14.52 -6.61 9.14
C ALA A 285 -15.44 -6.01 10.22
N GLU A 286 -14.93 -5.74 11.43
CA GLU A 286 -15.66 -5.10 12.54
C GLU A 286 -16.32 -3.77 12.14
N ARG A 287 -15.82 -3.09 11.10
CA ARG A 287 -16.31 -1.80 10.60
C ARG A 287 -16.84 -1.82 9.16
N ASP A 288 -17.14 -3.02 8.62
CA ASP A 288 -17.65 -3.19 7.24
C ASP A 288 -16.77 -2.47 6.19
N TYR A 289 -15.44 -2.66 6.28
CA TYR A 289 -14.50 -2.02 5.39
C TYR A 289 -14.77 -2.35 3.91
N ARG A 290 -14.78 -1.31 3.06
CA ARG A 290 -15.18 -1.41 1.64
C ARG A 290 -14.12 -0.87 0.67
N GLY A 291 -12.94 -0.49 1.20
CA GLY A 291 -11.83 0.03 0.40
C GLY A 291 -11.06 -1.06 -0.36
N TRP A 292 -9.89 -0.71 -0.81
CA TRP A 292 -8.96 -1.63 -1.45
C TRP A 292 -8.10 -2.35 -0.40
N LEU A 293 -7.90 -3.64 -0.61
CA LEU A 293 -6.87 -4.46 0.04
C LEU A 293 -5.80 -4.74 -1.01
N MET A 294 -4.72 -3.98 -0.98
CA MET A 294 -3.61 -4.08 -1.93
C MET A 294 -2.59 -5.08 -1.41
N VAL A 295 -2.42 -6.20 -2.10
CA VAL A 295 -1.32 -7.15 -1.81
C VAL A 295 -0.04 -6.57 -2.38
N GLU A 296 0.95 -6.34 -1.54
CA GLU A 296 2.20 -5.71 -1.92
C GLU A 296 3.41 -6.45 -1.35
N GLN A 297 4.47 -6.52 -2.14
CA GLN A 297 5.78 -7.03 -1.75
C GLN A 297 6.84 -6.28 -2.54
N ASP A 298 7.65 -5.46 -1.87
CA ASP A 298 8.63 -4.58 -2.54
C ASP A 298 9.83 -5.34 -3.11
N SER A 299 10.09 -6.54 -2.62
CA SER A 299 11.24 -7.32 -3.05
C SER A 299 10.89 -8.77 -3.35
N GLY A 300 10.71 -9.07 -4.63
CA GLY A 300 10.57 -10.45 -5.13
C GLY A 300 11.91 -10.94 -5.72
N TRP A 301 12.56 -11.91 -5.09
CA TRP A 301 13.84 -12.48 -5.52
C TRP A 301 13.68 -13.76 -6.36
N GLY A 302 12.44 -14.15 -6.61
CA GLY A 302 12.02 -15.21 -7.49
C GLY A 302 11.13 -14.69 -8.63
N PRO A 303 10.48 -15.58 -9.38
CA PRO A 303 9.55 -15.18 -10.42
C PRO A 303 8.40 -14.32 -9.84
N PRO A 304 8.16 -13.10 -10.36
CA PRO A 304 7.15 -12.18 -9.81
C PRO A 304 5.75 -12.79 -9.73
N SER A 305 5.34 -13.50 -10.76
CA SER A 305 4.04 -14.17 -10.82
C SER A 305 3.84 -15.24 -9.74
N GLU A 306 4.91 -15.90 -9.29
CA GLU A 306 4.83 -16.88 -8.19
C GLU A 306 4.58 -16.18 -6.85
N ALA A 307 5.32 -15.11 -6.55
CA ALA A 307 5.14 -14.31 -5.35
C ALA A 307 3.73 -13.69 -5.30
N ALA A 308 3.28 -13.09 -6.41
CA ALA A 308 1.92 -12.54 -6.53
C ALA A 308 0.84 -13.64 -6.34
N ALA A 309 1.06 -14.84 -6.87
CA ALA A 309 0.15 -15.97 -6.69
C ALA A 309 0.10 -16.45 -5.23
N ILE A 310 1.24 -16.45 -4.52
CA ILE A 310 1.31 -16.78 -3.10
C ILE A 310 0.48 -15.76 -2.30
N GLY A 311 0.76 -14.47 -2.44
CA GLY A 311 0.04 -13.42 -1.73
C GLY A 311 -1.48 -13.48 -1.98
N ARG A 312 -1.87 -13.68 -3.25
CA ARG A 312 -3.29 -13.80 -3.61
C ARG A 312 -3.98 -15.00 -2.98
N ARG A 313 -3.30 -16.18 -2.91
CA ARG A 313 -3.84 -17.40 -2.30
C ARG A 313 -3.97 -17.26 -0.79
N VAL A 314 -2.93 -16.71 -0.13
CA VAL A 314 -2.93 -16.48 1.32
C VAL A 314 -4.08 -15.56 1.71
N LEU A 315 -4.24 -14.42 1.03
CA LEU A 315 -5.35 -13.52 1.30
C LEU A 315 -6.71 -14.19 1.06
N ALA A 316 -6.87 -14.96 -0.03
CA ALA A 316 -8.11 -15.68 -0.28
C ALA A 316 -8.42 -16.75 0.80
N HIS A 317 -7.40 -17.38 1.37
CA HIS A 317 -7.57 -18.32 2.48
C HIS A 317 -7.99 -17.58 3.75
N ALA A 318 -7.29 -16.53 4.13
CA ALA A 318 -7.58 -15.74 5.33
C ALA A 318 -8.99 -15.11 5.30
N LEU A 319 -9.44 -14.59 4.14
CA LEU A 319 -10.80 -14.08 3.96
C LEU A 319 -11.89 -15.16 4.17
N ARG A 320 -11.61 -16.44 3.84
CA ARG A 320 -12.56 -17.54 4.05
C ARG A 320 -12.61 -18.02 5.50
N THR A 321 -11.48 -17.94 6.22
CA THR A 321 -11.41 -18.35 7.63
C THR A 321 -12.01 -17.32 8.57
N SER A 322 -11.90 -16.04 8.26
CA SER A 322 -12.56 -14.96 8.99
C SER A 322 -14.09 -15.08 8.99
N ASP A 323 -14.68 -15.63 7.92
CA ASP A 323 -16.13 -15.88 7.83
C ASP A 323 -16.63 -16.96 8.81
N ARG A 324 -15.78 -17.90 9.21
CA ARG A 324 -16.16 -19.01 10.12
C ARG A 324 -16.12 -18.64 11.59
N GLY A 325 -15.31 -17.65 11.97
CA GLY A 325 -15.21 -17.17 13.35
C GLY A 325 -16.36 -16.25 13.78
N ALA A 326 -17.10 -15.69 12.82
CA ALA A 326 -18.24 -14.80 13.09
C ALA A 326 -19.57 -15.59 13.33
N VAL A 327 -19.58 -16.89 13.15
CA VAL A 327 -20.78 -17.77 13.26
C VAL A 327 -20.70 -18.70 14.48
N ALA A 328 -19.66 -18.60 15.30
CA ALA A 328 -19.50 -19.33 16.59
C ALA A 328 -19.62 -18.34 17.80
#